data_4a805e5dec2bdbcb2fd5a73c503122bf
#
_entry.id   4a805e5dec2bdbcb2fd5a73c503122bf
#
_cell.length_a   1.000
_cell.length_b   1.000
_cell.length_c   1.000
_cell.angle_alpha   90.00
_cell.angle_beta   90.00
_cell.angle_gamma   90.00
#
_symmetry.space_group_name_H-M   'P 1'
#
loop_
_entity.id
_entity.type
_entity.pdbx_description
1 polymer ?
#
loop_
_entity_poly.entity_id
_entity_poly.type
_entity_poly.pdbx_seq_one_letter_code
_entity_poly.pdbx_strand_id
1 'polypeptide(L)'
;ALSCQTGGRIRWKRLGSDGSWPSVFAERGIHTEPFRPSNCGFIFDWSDRVRTEFVGTPVKNVAVRFGDQTSREEFVVTDRGVESGAIFTLSLAVRGLENNGKATLEIDLAPDLSEEALVSRLKQDRGKQSLSNHLRKAANLKGVKRALLLEFGGSDVSNEPERLARLIKCLPIPLAKPFPLDEAISTAGGVSFDVLDDQFMVKEQPGMFCAGEMLDFMMRHSRVEFT
;
A
#
# COMPACT_ATOMS: atom_id res chain seq x y z
N ALA A 1 25.88 -24.38 18.08
CA ALA A 1 24.80 -23.51 17.60
C ALA A 1 25.39 -22.60 16.52
N LEU A 2 25.01 -22.78 15.30
CA LEU A 2 25.29 -21.82 14.22
C LEU A 2 24.20 -20.74 14.28
N SER A 3 24.53 -19.56 14.81
CA SER A 3 23.68 -18.40 14.65
C SER A 3 23.93 -17.80 13.27
N CYS A 4 23.03 -17.99 12.35
CA CYS A 4 23.08 -17.31 11.07
C CYS A 4 22.46 -15.93 11.25
N GLN A 5 23.27 -14.92 11.47
CA GLN A 5 22.83 -13.51 11.40
C GLN A 5 22.75 -13.09 9.92
N THR A 6 21.78 -13.64 9.23
CA THR A 6 21.46 -13.16 7.88
C THR A 6 20.50 -12.00 8.03
N GLY A 7 20.90 -10.84 7.57
CA GLY A 7 19.99 -9.70 7.49
C GLY A 7 18.74 -10.13 6.70
N GLY A 8 17.59 -10.21 7.36
CA GLY A 8 16.35 -10.70 6.77
C GLY A 8 15.75 -9.81 5.67
N ARG A 9 16.42 -8.71 5.31
CA ARG A 9 15.93 -7.72 4.35
C ARG A 9 16.87 -7.55 3.17
N ILE A 10 16.36 -7.64 1.97
CA ILE A 10 17.11 -7.37 0.72
C ILE A 10 17.47 -5.87 0.59
N ARG A 11 16.94 -5.00 1.44
CA ARG A 11 17.07 -3.53 1.38
C ARG A 11 18.50 -3.00 1.40
N TRP A 12 19.46 -3.75 1.92
CA TRP A 12 20.83 -3.28 2.13
C TRP A 12 21.87 -4.16 1.43
N LYS A 13 21.71 -4.41 0.14
CA LYS A 13 22.67 -5.20 -0.66
C LYS A 13 24.12 -4.75 -0.46
N ARG A 14 24.34 -3.43 -0.35
CA ARG A 14 25.68 -2.85 -0.10
C ARG A 14 26.28 -3.23 1.26
N LEU A 15 25.44 -3.66 2.22
CA LEU A 15 25.84 -4.09 3.57
C LEU A 15 25.76 -5.60 3.74
N GLY A 16 25.64 -6.37 2.65
CA GLY A 16 25.63 -7.84 2.66
C GLY A 16 24.24 -8.46 2.83
N SER A 17 23.15 -7.67 2.91
CA SER A 17 21.79 -8.18 2.96
C SER A 17 21.22 -8.27 1.53
N ASP A 18 21.67 -9.28 0.78
CA ASP A 18 21.32 -9.48 -0.62
C ASP A 18 20.20 -10.51 -0.86
N GLY A 19 19.75 -11.20 0.22
CA GLY A 19 18.70 -12.21 0.15
C GLY A 19 19.19 -13.54 -0.48
N SER A 20 20.48 -13.81 -0.53
CA SER A 20 21.03 -15.04 -1.13
C SER A 20 20.94 -16.27 -0.22
N TRP A 21 20.75 -16.10 1.09
CA TRP A 21 20.76 -17.18 2.08
C TRP A 21 19.68 -18.28 1.87
N PRO A 22 18.50 -18.07 1.24
CA PRO A 22 17.53 -19.14 1.01
C PRO A 22 18.10 -20.27 0.14
N SER A 23 19.04 -19.98 -0.75
CA SER A 23 19.70 -21.03 -1.54
C SER A 23 20.49 -22.02 -0.68
N VAL A 24 21.13 -21.51 0.39
CA VAL A 24 21.87 -22.34 1.35
C VAL A 24 20.91 -23.25 2.15
N PHE A 25 19.70 -22.80 2.42
CA PHE A 25 18.64 -23.59 3.06
C PHE A 25 18.08 -24.63 2.10
N ALA A 26 17.83 -24.25 0.85
CA ALA A 26 17.35 -25.17 -0.18
C ALA A 26 18.32 -26.33 -0.43
N GLU A 27 19.63 -26.06 -0.45
CA GLU A 27 20.68 -27.12 -0.56
C GLU A 27 20.62 -28.14 0.58
N ARG A 28 20.02 -27.76 1.72
CA ARG A 28 19.83 -28.63 2.90
C ARG A 28 18.42 -29.20 3.01
N GLY A 29 17.59 -29.01 1.99
CA GLY A 29 16.22 -29.50 1.98
C GLY A 29 15.26 -28.68 2.88
N ILE A 30 15.70 -27.53 3.39
CA ILE A 30 14.87 -26.67 4.25
C ILE A 30 14.02 -25.76 3.37
N HIS A 31 12.70 -25.90 3.49
CA HIS A 31 11.77 -25.10 2.71
C HIS A 31 11.75 -23.63 3.16
N THR A 32 11.83 -22.72 2.18
CA THR A 32 11.68 -21.29 2.37
C THR A 32 10.67 -20.73 1.38
N GLU A 33 9.81 -19.82 1.85
CA GLU A 33 8.90 -19.07 0.99
C GLU A 33 9.65 -17.99 0.20
N PRO A 34 9.35 -17.80 -1.08
CA PRO A 34 9.96 -16.76 -1.89
C PRO A 34 9.78 -15.35 -1.27
N PHE A 35 10.83 -14.56 -1.31
CA PHE A 35 10.74 -13.17 -0.86
C PHE A 35 9.80 -12.34 -1.73
N ARG A 36 8.97 -11.54 -1.06
CA ARG A 36 8.05 -10.59 -1.68
C ARG A 36 8.13 -9.25 -0.95
N PRO A 37 7.95 -8.12 -1.65
CA PRO A 37 7.92 -6.82 -0.98
C PRO A 37 6.77 -6.75 0.02
N SER A 38 7.03 -6.19 1.19
CA SER A 38 6.04 -5.90 2.23
C SER A 38 6.24 -4.49 2.73
N ASN A 39 5.17 -3.81 3.17
CA ASN A 39 5.21 -2.39 3.46
C ASN A 39 5.93 -1.62 2.35
N CYS A 40 5.40 -1.69 1.15
CA CYS A 40 5.96 -1.11 -0.05
C CYS A 40 4.98 -0.15 -0.72
N GLY A 41 5.51 0.73 -1.56
CA GLY A 41 4.72 1.56 -2.45
C GLY A 41 4.19 0.77 -3.65
N PHE A 42 3.31 1.42 -4.41
CA PHE A 42 2.74 0.87 -5.65
C PHE A 42 2.93 1.82 -6.81
N ILE A 43 3.18 1.25 -7.98
CA ILE A 43 3.40 1.98 -9.22
C ILE A 43 2.08 2.40 -9.82
N PHE A 44 2.03 3.66 -10.27
CA PHE A 44 1.01 4.25 -11.12
C PHE A 44 1.64 4.93 -12.31
N ASP A 45 0.88 5.04 -13.38
CA ASP A 45 1.26 5.88 -14.50
C ASP A 45 0.60 7.26 -14.35
N TRP A 46 1.35 8.19 -13.73
CA TRP A 46 0.90 9.56 -13.54
C TRP A 46 0.92 10.33 -14.85
N SER A 47 -0.04 11.25 -15.02
CA SER A 47 0.12 12.30 -16.02
C SER A 47 1.36 13.15 -15.73
N ASP A 48 1.92 13.78 -16.77
CA ASP A 48 3.07 14.68 -16.63
C ASP A 48 2.81 15.80 -15.63
N ARG A 49 1.56 16.23 -15.52
CA ARG A 49 1.16 17.26 -14.58
C ARG A 49 1.35 16.82 -13.14
N VAL A 50 0.81 15.65 -12.76
CA VAL A 50 0.95 15.15 -11.37
C VAL A 50 2.41 14.90 -11.07
N ARG A 51 3.15 14.34 -12.01
CA ARG A 51 4.58 14.06 -11.88
C ARG A 51 5.41 15.34 -11.68
N THR A 52 5.06 16.43 -12.35
CA THR A 52 5.82 17.68 -12.27
C THR A 52 5.44 18.52 -11.04
N GLU A 53 4.13 18.58 -10.70
CA GLU A 53 3.63 19.52 -9.67
C GLU A 53 3.60 18.92 -8.26
N PHE A 54 3.51 17.57 -8.11
CA PHE A 54 3.13 16.96 -6.83
C PHE A 54 4.05 15.85 -6.31
N VAL A 55 5.13 15.50 -7.00
CA VAL A 55 6.11 14.54 -6.48
C VAL A 55 6.67 15.03 -5.13
N GLY A 56 6.74 14.12 -4.15
CA GLY A 56 7.13 14.41 -2.76
C GLY A 56 6.02 15.03 -1.91
N THR A 57 4.82 15.25 -2.48
CA THR A 57 3.72 15.90 -1.74
C THR A 57 2.91 14.88 -0.93
N PRO A 58 2.74 15.08 0.39
CA PRO A 58 1.86 14.25 1.19
C PRO A 58 0.39 14.56 0.91
N VAL A 59 -0.41 13.52 0.77
CA VAL A 59 -1.88 13.57 0.65
C VAL A 59 -2.46 13.36 2.03
N LYS A 60 -2.77 14.44 2.72
CA LYS A 60 -3.23 14.45 4.12
C LYS A 60 -4.75 14.41 4.24
N ASN A 61 -5.22 13.95 5.40
CA ASN A 61 -6.64 13.88 5.74
C ASN A 61 -7.45 13.16 4.65
N VAL A 62 -7.09 11.90 4.42
CA VAL A 62 -7.76 10.97 3.52
C VAL A 62 -8.03 9.66 4.26
N ALA A 63 -8.95 8.86 3.72
CA ALA A 63 -9.04 7.45 4.07
C ALA A 63 -8.79 6.63 2.81
N VAL A 64 -7.92 5.64 2.91
CA VAL A 64 -7.59 4.72 1.81
C VAL A 64 -8.19 3.37 2.16
N ARG A 65 -8.90 2.78 1.21
CA ARG A 65 -9.60 1.52 1.39
C ARG A 65 -9.16 0.50 0.34
N PHE A 66 -9.08 -0.75 0.79
CA PHE A 66 -8.83 -1.88 -0.07
C PHE A 66 -9.55 -3.12 0.47
N GLY A 67 -10.56 -3.59 -0.25
CA GLY A 67 -11.48 -4.60 0.28
C GLY A 67 -12.12 -4.13 1.59
N ASP A 68 -12.04 -4.95 2.63
CA ASP A 68 -12.60 -4.64 3.95
C ASP A 68 -11.65 -3.81 4.84
N GLN A 69 -10.42 -3.58 4.38
CA GLN A 69 -9.43 -2.83 5.15
C GLN A 69 -9.48 -1.34 4.83
N THR A 70 -9.34 -0.51 5.87
CA THR A 70 -9.31 0.95 5.75
C THR A 70 -8.19 1.53 6.63
N SER A 71 -7.41 2.45 6.07
CA SER A 71 -6.43 3.25 6.81
C SER A 71 -6.73 4.73 6.68
N ARG A 72 -6.71 5.47 7.80
CA ARG A 72 -6.89 6.93 7.85
C ARG A 72 -5.56 7.66 8.05
N GLU A 73 -4.58 7.26 7.32
CA GLU A 73 -3.25 7.87 7.32
C GLU A 73 -3.00 8.64 6.03
N GLU A 74 -2.01 9.53 6.05
CA GLU A 74 -1.53 10.17 4.84
C GLU A 74 -0.72 9.18 3.98
N PHE A 75 -0.58 9.48 2.71
CA PHE A 75 0.37 8.84 1.81
C PHE A 75 1.11 9.89 0.98
N VAL A 76 2.19 9.49 0.32
CA VAL A 76 3.04 10.40 -0.47
C VAL A 76 2.96 10.03 -1.95
N VAL A 77 2.85 11.05 -2.80
CA VAL A 77 2.98 10.93 -4.26
C VAL A 77 4.46 10.86 -4.59
N THR A 78 4.87 9.81 -5.30
CA THR A 78 6.23 9.66 -5.83
C THR A 78 6.26 9.89 -7.34
N ASP A 79 7.43 9.93 -7.93
CA ASP A 79 7.62 10.08 -9.39
C ASP A 79 6.95 8.97 -10.22
N ARG A 80 6.72 7.81 -9.62
CA ARG A 80 6.19 6.61 -10.27
C ARG A 80 5.02 5.95 -9.56
N GLY A 81 4.46 6.59 -8.53
CA GLY A 81 3.32 6.01 -7.80
C GLY A 81 3.06 6.62 -6.44
N VAL A 82 2.73 5.79 -5.47
CA VAL A 82 2.41 6.19 -4.09
C VAL A 82 3.13 5.32 -3.08
N GLU A 83 3.45 5.89 -1.92
CA GLU A 83 4.06 5.20 -0.80
C GLU A 83 3.67 5.81 0.54
N SER A 84 4.23 5.30 1.64
CA SER A 84 4.04 5.77 3.02
C SER A 84 2.69 5.47 3.64
N GLY A 85 2.57 5.64 4.93
CA GLY A 85 1.36 5.62 5.74
C GLY A 85 0.34 4.58 5.32
N ALA A 86 -0.84 5.06 4.88
CA ALA A 86 -1.95 4.20 4.47
C ALA A 86 -1.57 3.14 3.42
N ILE A 87 -0.64 3.46 2.51
CA ILE A 87 -0.23 2.53 1.45
C ILE A 87 0.56 1.35 2.05
N PHE A 88 1.45 1.61 2.99
CA PHE A 88 2.20 0.56 3.67
C PHE A 88 1.31 -0.33 4.52
N THR A 89 0.35 0.27 5.25
CA THR A 89 -0.64 -0.45 6.05
C THR A 89 -1.46 -1.42 5.22
N LEU A 90 -1.86 -1.03 4.01
CA LEU A 90 -2.68 -1.85 3.12
C LEU A 90 -1.88 -2.78 2.19
N SER A 91 -0.57 -2.64 2.12
CA SER A 91 0.26 -3.35 1.14
C SER A 91 0.19 -4.88 1.27
N LEU A 92 -0.05 -5.40 2.48
CA LEU A 92 -0.23 -6.84 2.70
C LEU A 92 -1.51 -7.37 2.05
N ALA A 93 -2.62 -6.64 2.20
CA ALA A 93 -3.90 -7.01 1.61
C ALA A 93 -3.84 -6.94 0.07
N VAL A 94 -3.23 -5.88 -0.46
CA VAL A 94 -3.07 -5.69 -1.91
C VAL A 94 -2.29 -6.84 -2.55
N ARG A 95 -1.21 -7.32 -1.91
CA ARG A 95 -0.40 -8.44 -2.42
C ARG A 95 -1.19 -9.73 -2.63
N GLY A 96 -2.20 -9.98 -1.80
CA GLY A 96 -3.04 -11.18 -1.93
C GLY A 96 -3.80 -11.26 -3.25
N LEU A 97 -3.96 -10.13 -3.96
CA LEU A 97 -4.73 -10.01 -5.20
C LEU A 97 -3.90 -9.83 -6.47
N GLU A 98 -2.56 -9.70 -6.36
CA GLU A 98 -1.68 -9.58 -7.54
C GLU A 98 -1.81 -10.77 -8.51
N ASN A 99 -2.21 -11.92 -8.03
CA ASN A 99 -2.45 -13.12 -8.85
C ASN A 99 -3.61 -12.96 -9.86
N ASN A 100 -4.47 -11.93 -9.69
CA ASN A 100 -5.61 -11.64 -10.58
C ASN A 100 -5.44 -10.36 -11.41
N GLY A 101 -4.30 -9.72 -11.36
CA GLY A 101 -3.83 -8.74 -12.35
C GLY A 101 -4.35 -7.30 -12.23
N LYS A 102 -5.31 -6.97 -11.36
CA LYS A 102 -5.78 -5.59 -11.17
C LYS A 102 -6.33 -5.38 -9.76
N ALA A 103 -5.62 -4.61 -8.97
CA ALA A 103 -6.11 -4.10 -7.71
C ALA A 103 -6.50 -2.63 -7.85
N THR A 104 -7.53 -2.19 -7.15
CA THR A 104 -7.95 -0.79 -7.15
C THR A 104 -8.05 -0.34 -5.69
N LEU A 105 -7.31 0.71 -5.35
CA LEU A 105 -7.54 1.42 -4.09
C LEU A 105 -8.72 2.36 -4.25
N GLU A 106 -9.48 2.52 -3.18
CA GLU A 106 -10.52 3.53 -3.09
C GLU A 106 -10.08 4.61 -2.11
N ILE A 107 -10.07 5.86 -2.55
CA ILE A 107 -9.65 6.98 -1.70
C ILE A 107 -10.84 7.88 -1.40
N ASP A 108 -11.14 8.02 -0.11
CA ASP A 108 -12.00 9.07 0.41
C ASP A 108 -11.17 10.34 0.61
N LEU A 109 -11.38 11.33 -0.25
CA LEU A 109 -10.66 12.60 -0.22
C LEU A 109 -11.20 13.56 0.85
N ALA A 110 -12.36 13.29 1.45
CA ALA A 110 -13.01 14.13 2.47
C ALA A 110 -13.61 13.28 3.61
N PRO A 111 -12.78 12.50 4.36
CA PRO A 111 -13.28 11.52 5.33
C PRO A 111 -14.03 12.13 6.52
N ASP A 112 -13.88 13.42 6.78
CA ASP A 112 -14.60 14.13 7.86
C ASP A 112 -16.01 14.57 7.46
N LEU A 113 -16.42 14.38 6.20
CA LEU A 113 -17.74 14.70 5.70
C LEU A 113 -18.48 13.43 5.30
N SER A 114 -19.75 13.33 5.68
CA SER A 114 -20.65 12.32 5.11
C SER A 114 -20.96 12.64 3.64
N GLU A 115 -21.40 11.64 2.88
CA GLU A 115 -21.79 11.84 1.48
C GLU A 115 -22.94 12.86 1.37
N GLU A 116 -23.93 12.77 2.27
CA GLU A 116 -25.09 13.68 2.30
C GLU A 116 -24.66 15.12 2.58
N ALA A 117 -23.76 15.33 3.54
CA ALA A 117 -23.22 16.65 3.85
C ALA A 117 -22.45 17.22 2.67
N LEU A 118 -21.70 16.38 1.96
CA LEU A 118 -20.94 16.77 0.77
C LEU A 118 -21.87 17.12 -0.38
N VAL A 119 -22.91 16.33 -0.64
CA VAL A 119 -23.95 16.62 -1.63
C VAL A 119 -24.62 17.97 -1.33
N SER A 120 -25.02 18.20 -0.06
CA SER A 120 -25.63 19.45 0.35
C SER A 120 -24.74 20.68 0.06
N ARG A 121 -23.43 20.56 0.31
CA ARG A 121 -22.46 21.63 0.03
C ARG A 121 -22.21 21.82 -1.48
N LEU A 122 -22.19 20.75 -2.24
CA LEU A 122 -21.99 20.77 -3.69
C LEU A 122 -23.22 21.29 -4.45
N LYS A 123 -24.43 21.17 -3.86
CA LYS A 123 -25.68 21.76 -4.40
C LYS A 123 -25.76 23.28 -4.24
N GLN A 124 -24.91 23.88 -3.40
CA GLN A 124 -24.90 25.33 -3.27
C GLN A 124 -24.54 26.00 -4.61
N ASP A 125 -25.28 27.05 -4.96
CA ASP A 125 -25.04 27.72 -6.24
C ASP A 125 -23.60 28.21 -6.34
N ARG A 126 -22.95 27.76 -7.39
CA ARG A 126 -21.55 28.10 -7.69
C ARG A 126 -21.45 29.55 -8.24
N GLY A 127 -22.50 30.09 -8.82
CA GLY A 127 -22.47 31.35 -9.53
C GLY A 127 -21.36 31.38 -10.59
N LYS A 128 -20.56 32.43 -10.60
CA LYS A 128 -19.40 32.59 -11.52
C LYS A 128 -18.11 31.93 -11.03
N GLN A 129 -18.14 31.15 -9.94
CA GLN A 129 -16.94 30.51 -9.41
C GLN A 129 -16.49 29.35 -10.29
N SER A 130 -15.16 29.17 -10.41
CA SER A 130 -14.60 27.99 -11.06
C SER A 130 -14.91 26.73 -10.26
N LEU A 131 -14.92 25.56 -10.92
CA LEU A 131 -15.06 24.28 -10.26
C LEU A 131 -14.00 24.08 -9.14
N SER A 132 -12.78 24.51 -9.37
CA SER A 132 -11.70 24.47 -8.38
C SER A 132 -12.02 25.23 -7.10
N ASN A 133 -12.59 26.43 -7.19
CA ASN A 133 -13.00 27.21 -6.03
C ASN A 133 -14.20 26.59 -5.32
N HIS A 134 -15.13 26.04 -6.07
CA HIS A 134 -16.28 25.33 -5.53
C HIS A 134 -15.85 24.10 -4.73
N LEU A 135 -15.01 23.23 -5.28
CA LEU A 135 -14.46 22.05 -4.60
C LEU A 135 -13.67 22.42 -3.34
N ARG A 136 -12.89 23.50 -3.41
CA ARG A 136 -12.15 24.00 -2.24
C ARG A 136 -13.09 24.41 -1.10
N LYS A 137 -14.20 25.09 -1.41
CA LYS A 137 -15.18 25.53 -0.41
C LYS A 137 -16.03 24.37 0.13
N ALA A 138 -16.50 23.51 -0.75
CA ALA A 138 -17.40 22.40 -0.39
C ALA A 138 -16.69 21.32 0.43
N ALA A 139 -15.46 20.93 0.06
CA ALA A 139 -14.79 19.75 0.60
C ALA A 139 -13.29 19.97 0.94
N ASN A 140 -12.83 21.24 0.96
CA ASN A 140 -11.40 21.58 1.14
C ASN A 140 -10.45 20.85 0.14
N LEU A 141 -10.95 20.54 -1.06
CA LEU A 141 -10.17 19.92 -2.11
C LEU A 141 -9.31 20.97 -2.82
N LYS A 142 -8.02 20.97 -2.51
CA LYS A 142 -7.00 21.85 -3.10
C LYS A 142 -5.70 21.10 -3.36
N GLY A 143 -4.80 21.68 -4.14
CA GLY A 143 -3.49 21.08 -4.41
C GLY A 143 -3.61 19.65 -4.91
N VAL A 144 -2.82 18.75 -4.30
CA VAL A 144 -2.72 17.35 -4.66
C VAL A 144 -4.07 16.61 -4.62
N LYS A 145 -4.95 16.86 -3.63
CA LYS A 145 -6.28 16.21 -3.58
C LYS A 145 -7.14 16.52 -4.81
N ARG A 146 -7.13 17.79 -5.24
CA ARG A 146 -7.83 18.17 -6.48
C ARG A 146 -7.17 17.55 -7.71
N ALA A 147 -5.84 17.48 -7.73
CA ALA A 147 -5.13 16.86 -8.84
C ALA A 147 -5.51 15.38 -8.96
N LEU A 148 -5.52 14.62 -7.86
CA LEU A 148 -5.95 13.23 -7.84
C LEU A 148 -7.39 13.05 -8.33
N LEU A 149 -8.32 13.90 -7.86
CA LEU A 149 -9.71 13.86 -8.33
C LEU A 149 -9.81 14.05 -9.85
N LEU A 150 -9.05 14.97 -10.43
CA LEU A 150 -9.05 15.22 -11.86
C LEU A 150 -8.32 14.12 -12.65
N GLU A 151 -7.26 13.55 -12.09
CA GLU A 151 -6.48 12.49 -12.70
C GLU A 151 -7.29 11.21 -12.88
N PHE A 152 -7.93 10.75 -11.80
CA PHE A 152 -8.62 9.48 -11.77
C PHE A 152 -10.14 9.57 -11.96
N GLY A 153 -10.71 10.75 -11.75
CA GLY A 153 -12.15 10.96 -11.92
C GLY A 153 -12.58 11.11 -13.38
N GLY A 154 -11.67 11.54 -14.25
CA GLY A 154 -11.93 11.65 -15.68
C GLY A 154 -13.27 12.32 -16.02
N SER A 155 -14.09 11.67 -16.85
CA SER A 155 -15.43 12.14 -17.22
C SER A 155 -16.43 12.15 -16.07
N ASP A 156 -16.14 11.46 -14.96
CA ASP A 156 -17.03 11.40 -13.78
C ASP A 156 -16.91 12.63 -12.91
N VAL A 157 -15.91 13.48 -13.14
CA VAL A 157 -15.84 14.83 -12.57
C VAL A 157 -16.90 15.71 -13.26
N SER A 158 -18.14 15.56 -12.82
CA SER A 158 -19.31 16.24 -13.40
C SER A 158 -19.78 17.39 -12.52
N ASN A 159 -20.74 18.16 -13.05
CA ASN A 159 -21.46 19.18 -12.28
C ASN A 159 -22.64 18.59 -11.48
N GLU A 160 -22.87 17.29 -11.52
CA GLU A 160 -23.91 16.59 -10.76
C GLU A 160 -23.44 16.38 -9.33
N PRO A 161 -24.03 17.03 -8.33
CA PRO A 161 -23.53 17.02 -6.94
C PRO A 161 -23.44 15.60 -6.35
N GLU A 162 -24.41 14.75 -6.60
CA GLU A 162 -24.48 13.38 -6.09
C GLU A 162 -23.37 12.50 -6.68
N ARG A 163 -23.15 12.62 -7.97
CA ARG A 163 -22.09 11.86 -8.67
C ARG A 163 -20.72 12.32 -8.22
N LEU A 164 -20.53 13.64 -8.12
CA LEU A 164 -19.26 14.21 -7.67
C LEU A 164 -18.98 13.89 -6.21
N ALA A 165 -19.99 13.89 -5.34
CA ALA A 165 -19.85 13.50 -3.94
C ALA A 165 -19.40 12.03 -3.80
N ARG A 166 -20.05 11.12 -4.50
CA ARG A 166 -19.64 9.70 -4.52
C ARG A 166 -18.20 9.52 -5.01
N LEU A 167 -17.82 10.22 -6.06
CA LEU A 167 -16.45 10.18 -6.58
C LEU A 167 -15.43 10.70 -5.55
N ILE A 168 -15.74 11.76 -4.84
CA ILE A 168 -14.88 12.30 -3.78
C ILE A 168 -14.75 11.32 -2.60
N LYS A 169 -15.83 10.60 -2.27
CA LYS A 169 -15.87 9.61 -1.18
C LYS A 169 -15.24 8.27 -1.56
N CYS A 170 -15.17 7.96 -2.84
CA CYS A 170 -14.67 6.68 -3.34
C CYS A 170 -13.96 6.87 -4.69
N LEU A 171 -12.81 7.57 -4.65
CA LEU A 171 -12.00 7.79 -5.85
C LEU A 171 -11.23 6.50 -6.18
N PRO A 172 -11.50 5.83 -7.31
CA PRO A 172 -10.81 4.60 -7.68
C PRO A 172 -9.41 4.91 -8.23
N ILE A 173 -8.39 4.30 -7.64
CA ILE A 173 -7.01 4.39 -8.13
C ILE A 173 -6.53 2.99 -8.50
N PRO A 174 -6.33 2.70 -9.80
CA PRO A 174 -5.86 1.40 -10.24
C PRO A 174 -4.39 1.20 -9.87
N LEU A 175 -4.07 0.08 -9.22
CA LEU A 175 -2.70 -0.31 -8.90
C LEU A 175 -2.11 -1.10 -10.07
N ALA A 176 -0.87 -0.76 -10.48
CA ALA A 176 -0.17 -1.53 -11.51
C ALA A 176 0.62 -2.69 -10.90
N LYS A 177 1.59 -2.39 -10.04
CA LYS A 177 2.43 -3.38 -9.36
C LYS A 177 3.11 -2.76 -8.13
N PRO A 178 3.58 -3.57 -7.17
CA PRO A 178 4.36 -3.07 -6.06
C PRO A 178 5.72 -2.52 -6.51
N PHE A 179 6.33 -1.70 -5.68
CA PHE A 179 7.72 -1.31 -5.84
C PHE A 179 8.63 -2.54 -5.75
N PRO A 180 9.80 -2.51 -6.39
CA PRO A 180 10.78 -3.58 -6.33
C PRO A 180 11.12 -3.98 -4.90
N LEU A 181 11.49 -5.26 -4.71
CA LEU A 181 11.78 -5.85 -3.41
C LEU A 181 12.89 -5.10 -2.64
N ASP A 182 13.89 -4.58 -3.34
CA ASP A 182 15.00 -3.82 -2.75
C ASP A 182 14.62 -2.41 -2.29
N GLU A 183 13.42 -1.96 -2.60
CA GLU A 183 12.85 -0.68 -2.17
C GLU A 183 11.78 -0.85 -1.09
N ALA A 184 11.36 -2.07 -0.81
CA ALA A 184 10.38 -2.34 0.24
C ALA A 184 10.97 -2.07 1.65
N ILE A 185 10.14 -1.58 2.57
CA ILE A 185 10.56 -1.36 3.97
C ILE A 185 10.77 -2.69 4.66
N SER A 186 9.93 -3.67 4.37
CA SER A 186 10.03 -5.02 4.90
C SER A 186 9.79 -6.05 3.80
N THR A 187 10.19 -7.28 4.08
CA THR A 187 10.09 -8.42 3.17
C THR A 187 9.21 -9.48 3.80
N ALA A 188 8.29 -10.04 3.06
CA ALA A 188 7.59 -11.28 3.40
C ALA A 188 8.29 -12.45 2.73
N GLY A 189 8.04 -13.66 3.21
CA GLY A 189 8.78 -14.85 2.80
C GLY A 189 9.91 -15.18 3.78
N GLY A 190 10.69 -16.19 3.47
CA GLY A 190 11.74 -16.70 4.33
C GLY A 190 11.43 -18.10 4.87
N VAL A 191 11.95 -18.47 6.04
CA VAL A 191 11.75 -19.79 6.62
C VAL A 191 10.31 -19.95 7.08
N SER A 192 9.61 -20.93 6.51
CA SER A 192 8.25 -21.27 6.92
C SER A 192 8.22 -21.82 8.35
N PHE A 193 7.20 -21.42 9.12
CA PHE A 193 6.99 -21.98 10.45
C PHE A 193 6.68 -23.47 10.43
N ASP A 194 6.19 -24.00 9.33
CA ASP A 194 5.86 -25.43 9.19
C ASP A 194 7.09 -26.33 9.26
N VAL A 195 8.28 -25.82 8.93
CA VAL A 195 9.56 -26.57 9.03
C VAL A 195 10.23 -26.42 10.39
N LEU A 196 9.67 -25.65 11.32
CA LEU A 196 10.21 -25.38 12.65
C LEU A 196 9.38 -26.07 13.73
N ASP A 197 10.05 -26.44 14.82
CA ASP A 197 9.38 -26.86 16.05
C ASP A 197 9.01 -25.63 16.92
N ASP A 198 8.44 -25.89 18.11
CA ASP A 198 7.98 -24.85 19.04
C ASP A 198 9.14 -24.01 19.64
N GLN A 199 10.39 -24.48 19.49
CA GLN A 199 11.59 -23.77 19.92
C GLN A 199 12.31 -23.08 18.76
N PHE A 200 11.68 -23.00 17.58
CA PHE A 200 12.25 -22.46 16.35
C PHE A 200 13.46 -23.25 15.82
N MET A 201 13.62 -24.51 16.21
CA MET A 201 14.60 -25.40 15.65
C MET A 201 14.06 -26.03 14.36
N VAL A 202 14.91 -26.13 13.33
CA VAL A 202 14.54 -26.79 12.07
C VAL A 202 14.38 -28.31 12.33
N LYS A 203 13.18 -28.85 12.09
CA LYS A 203 12.80 -30.24 12.40
C LYS A 203 13.74 -31.27 11.78
N GLU A 204 14.15 -30.99 10.54
CA GLU A 204 15.00 -31.90 9.76
C GLU A 204 16.51 -31.69 9.97
N GLN A 205 16.89 -30.63 10.74
CA GLN A 205 18.28 -30.28 11.00
C GLN A 205 18.47 -29.96 12.50
N PRO A 206 18.58 -30.99 13.36
CA PRO A 206 18.76 -30.78 14.79
C PRO A 206 19.97 -29.91 15.12
N GLY A 207 19.77 -28.93 15.99
CA GLY A 207 20.77 -27.93 16.38
C GLY A 207 20.81 -26.67 15.51
N MET A 208 19.98 -26.55 14.46
CA MET A 208 19.80 -25.35 13.67
C MET A 208 18.55 -24.62 14.12
N PHE A 209 18.71 -23.36 14.52
CA PHE A 209 17.61 -22.51 14.97
C PHE A 209 17.48 -21.30 14.05
N CYS A 210 16.23 -20.89 13.76
CA CYS A 210 15.90 -19.73 12.96
C CYS A 210 15.17 -18.69 13.81
N ALA A 211 15.52 -17.41 13.68
CA ALA A 211 14.90 -16.34 14.45
C ALA A 211 14.94 -15.01 13.70
N GLY A 212 14.06 -14.07 14.10
CA GLY A 212 14.04 -12.73 13.55
C GLY A 212 13.46 -12.67 12.15
N GLU A 213 13.90 -11.68 11.36
CA GLU A 213 13.33 -11.36 10.04
C GLU A 213 13.55 -12.42 8.94
N MET A 214 14.31 -13.48 9.22
CA MET A 214 14.42 -14.62 8.32
C MET A 214 13.19 -15.53 8.35
N LEU A 215 12.32 -15.39 9.35
CA LEU A 215 11.08 -16.14 9.48
C LEU A 215 9.97 -15.50 8.67
N ASP A 216 9.11 -16.30 8.04
CA ASP A 216 7.93 -15.80 7.33
C ASP A 216 6.81 -15.41 8.29
N PHE A 217 7.00 -14.33 9.07
CA PHE A 217 6.01 -13.82 10.02
C PHE A 217 4.72 -13.34 9.36
N MET A 218 4.77 -12.96 8.09
CA MET A 218 3.62 -12.32 7.43
C MET A 218 2.50 -13.30 7.12
N MET A 219 2.81 -14.60 6.99
CA MET A 219 1.78 -15.64 6.79
C MET A 219 1.06 -16.01 8.09
N ARG A 220 1.64 -15.72 9.25
CA ARG A 220 1.02 -16.05 10.54
C ARG A 220 -0.18 -15.13 10.86
N HIS A 221 -0.16 -13.88 10.40
CA HIS A 221 -1.25 -12.92 10.64
C HIS A 221 -2.51 -13.22 9.83
N SER A 222 -2.41 -13.96 8.72
CA SER A 222 -3.57 -14.37 7.93
C SER A 222 -4.28 -15.63 8.49
N ARG A 223 -3.68 -16.34 9.47
CA ARG A 223 -4.23 -17.55 10.09
C ARG A 223 -4.66 -17.35 11.55
N VAL A 224 -4.42 -16.20 12.15
CA VAL A 224 -4.92 -15.91 13.50
C VAL A 224 -6.33 -15.36 13.35
N GLU A 225 -7.30 -16.24 13.29
CA GLU A 225 -8.67 -15.93 13.71
C GLU A 225 -8.59 -15.58 15.19
N PHE A 226 -8.87 -14.34 15.54
CA PHE A 226 -9.06 -13.96 16.91
C PHE A 226 -10.38 -14.60 17.39
N THR A 227 -10.28 -15.71 18.10
CA THR A 227 -11.36 -16.24 18.96
C THR A 227 -11.40 -15.48 20.26
#